data_28ff16f174f2fb1bd467e0585b42a144
#
_entry.id   28ff16f174f2fb1bd467e0585b42a144
#
_cell.length_a   1.000
_cell.length_b   1.000
_cell.length_c   1.000
_cell.angle_alpha   90.00
_cell.angle_beta   90.00
_cell.angle_gamma   90.00
#
_symmetry.space_group_name_H-M   'P 1'
#
loop_
_entity.id
_entity.type
_entity.pdbx_description
1 polymer ?
#
loop_
_entity_poly.entity_id
_entity_poly.type
_entity_poly.pdbx_seq_one_letter_code
_entity_poly.pdbx_strand_id
1 'polypeptide(L)'
;MQDFVHLHVHTQYSLLDGQASVSQLVDKAMKDGMKGIAVTDHGNMFGIKEFTNYVNKKNSGPKGEIKDLKKRIAGIESGEIECEDKEAEIAACRAKITEAENKLFKPVIGCEMYVARRTMDKKEGKPDQSGYHLIVLAKNEKGYHNLIKLVSRAWTMGYYMRPRTDRNELEKYHEGLIVCSACIGGEVPKKIINDQLEEAEEAIRWYKNLFGDDYYLELQRHKATVSRANHEAYPLQQKANAKLLEYARKYDIKVICSNDVHFVDEENAEAHDRLICLSTGKDLDDPSRMLYTKQEWMKTKAEMNELFADVPEALSNTLEILDKVEYYSIDHAPIMPTFAIPEDFGTEEEYRRKYTEKDLFDEFTQDENGNVVLDEEAAKAKIKRLGGYEKLYRIKLEADYLAKLAFDGAKRLYGDPLSDEVKERLVFELYIMKTMGFPGYFLIVQDFINAARTQLGVSVGPGRGSAAGSAVAYCLGITKIDPIQYDLLFERFLNPDRISLPDIDVDFDDDGRGEVLRWVTEKYGQEK
;
A
#
# COMPACT_ATOMS: atom_id res chain seq x y z
N MET A 1 -26.05 8.48 22.47
CA MET A 1 -25.32 7.40 21.76
C MET A 1 -23.93 7.93 21.47
N GLN A 2 -22.89 7.22 21.91
CA GLN A 2 -21.51 7.56 21.60
C GLN A 2 -21.21 7.21 20.14
N ASP A 3 -20.38 8.00 19.49
CA ASP A 3 -19.84 7.64 18.17
C ASP A 3 -18.80 6.52 18.35
N PHE A 4 -18.65 5.68 17.33
CA PHE A 4 -17.85 4.47 17.40
C PHE A 4 -17.34 4.06 16.01
N VAL A 5 -16.17 3.42 15.95
CA VAL A 5 -15.64 2.76 14.75
C VAL A 5 -15.03 1.40 15.12
N HIS A 6 -15.13 0.42 14.22
CA HIS A 6 -14.49 -0.88 14.40
C HIS A 6 -13.00 -0.79 14.12
N LEU A 7 -12.16 -1.21 15.08
CA LEU A 7 -10.70 -1.19 15.01
C LEU A 7 -10.05 -2.59 15.03
N HIS A 8 -10.85 -3.65 15.18
CA HIS A 8 -10.44 -5.05 15.14
C HIS A 8 -11.38 -5.79 14.18
N VAL A 9 -10.93 -5.98 12.94
CA VAL A 9 -11.76 -6.44 11.82
C VAL A 9 -10.97 -7.35 10.90
N HIS A 10 -11.52 -8.53 10.65
CA HIS A 10 -10.99 -9.53 9.73
C HIS A 10 -11.78 -9.55 8.43
N THR A 11 -11.05 -9.53 7.33
CA THR A 11 -11.60 -9.64 5.98
C THR A 11 -11.38 -11.04 5.44
N GLN A 12 -11.82 -11.28 4.19
CA GLN A 12 -11.51 -12.51 3.44
C GLN A 12 -10.00 -12.80 3.34
N TYR A 13 -9.13 -11.84 3.65
CA TYR A 13 -7.68 -12.00 3.68
C TYR A 13 -7.15 -12.56 5.00
N SER A 14 -7.97 -12.67 6.04
CA SER A 14 -7.78 -13.62 7.14
C SER A 14 -8.15 -15.00 6.65
N LEU A 15 -7.24 -15.62 5.86
CA LEU A 15 -7.51 -16.78 5.02
C LEU A 15 -8.13 -17.94 5.79
N LEU A 16 -9.27 -18.42 5.30
CA LEU A 16 -10.07 -19.51 5.91
C LEU A 16 -10.58 -19.19 7.32
N ASP A 17 -10.67 -17.91 7.68
CA ASP A 17 -11.22 -17.42 8.95
C ASP A 17 -12.19 -16.25 8.73
N GLY A 18 -11.75 -15.13 8.16
CA GLY A 18 -12.63 -14.03 7.80
C GLY A 18 -13.54 -14.33 6.60
N GLN A 19 -14.84 -14.11 6.76
CA GLN A 19 -15.84 -14.33 5.71
C GLN A 19 -16.23 -13.03 4.98
N ALA A 20 -15.99 -11.87 5.61
CA ALA A 20 -16.42 -10.57 5.11
C ALA A 20 -15.52 -10.06 3.98
N SER A 21 -16.10 -9.57 2.87
CA SER A 21 -15.31 -8.85 1.87
C SER A 21 -15.03 -7.42 2.33
N VAL A 22 -13.91 -6.86 1.83
CA VAL A 22 -13.53 -5.47 2.09
C VAL A 22 -14.64 -4.48 1.73
N SER A 23 -15.27 -4.66 0.56
CA SER A 23 -16.33 -3.76 0.10
C SER A 23 -17.58 -3.81 1.00
N GLN A 24 -17.99 -5.00 1.43
CA GLN A 24 -19.16 -5.16 2.31
C GLN A 24 -18.95 -4.48 3.67
N LEU A 25 -17.76 -4.64 4.26
CA LEU A 25 -17.41 -4.00 5.53
C LEU A 25 -17.43 -2.47 5.43
N VAL A 26 -16.78 -1.90 4.40
CA VAL A 26 -16.75 -0.46 4.19
C VAL A 26 -18.15 0.09 3.93
N ASP A 27 -18.95 -0.57 3.07
CA ASP A 27 -20.31 -0.13 2.77
C ASP A 27 -21.22 -0.16 4.00
N LYS A 28 -21.12 -1.20 4.83
CA LYS A 28 -21.90 -1.28 6.08
C LYS A 28 -21.48 -0.22 7.08
N ALA A 29 -20.17 0.04 7.25
CA ALA A 29 -19.67 1.09 8.13
C ALA A 29 -20.16 2.47 7.70
N MET A 30 -20.06 2.78 6.40
CA MET A 30 -20.55 4.05 5.85
C MET A 30 -22.07 4.19 5.99
N LYS A 31 -22.83 3.13 5.73
CA LYS A 31 -24.31 3.12 5.89
C LYS A 31 -24.73 3.38 7.33
N ASP A 32 -23.99 2.85 8.31
CA ASP A 32 -24.23 3.09 9.74
C ASP A 32 -23.69 4.45 10.23
N GLY A 33 -23.12 5.25 9.33
CA GLY A 33 -22.58 6.58 9.64
C GLY A 33 -21.30 6.55 10.47
N MET A 34 -20.52 5.47 10.43
CA MET A 34 -19.17 5.44 10.98
C MET A 34 -18.24 6.32 10.14
N LYS A 35 -17.27 6.97 10.79
CA LYS A 35 -16.31 7.86 10.12
C LYS A 35 -15.09 7.16 9.53
N GLY A 36 -14.94 5.87 9.81
CA GLY A 36 -13.84 5.04 9.36
C GLY A 36 -14.00 3.60 9.82
N ILE A 37 -13.06 2.76 9.43
CA ILE A 37 -12.94 1.36 9.85
C ILE A 37 -11.49 0.93 9.75
N ALA A 38 -11.05 0.01 10.61
CA ALA A 38 -9.77 -0.67 10.45
C ALA A 38 -9.91 -1.98 9.66
N VAL A 39 -8.81 -2.41 9.04
CA VAL A 39 -8.60 -3.79 8.59
C VAL A 39 -7.38 -4.32 9.34
N THR A 40 -7.56 -5.44 10.05
CA THR A 40 -6.56 -6.03 10.96
C THR A 40 -6.48 -7.54 10.76
N ASP A 41 -6.26 -7.99 9.53
CA ASP A 41 -6.21 -9.41 9.19
C ASP A 41 -5.11 -10.17 9.96
N HIS A 42 -5.31 -11.48 10.15
CA HIS A 42 -4.40 -12.37 10.88
C HIS A 42 -3.02 -12.45 10.23
N GLY A 43 -2.03 -11.79 10.84
CA GLY A 43 -0.62 -11.88 10.48
C GLY A 43 -0.27 -11.43 9.06
N ASN A 44 -1.13 -10.68 8.38
CA ASN A 44 -0.90 -10.22 7.02
C ASN A 44 -1.53 -8.86 6.72
N MET A 45 -1.15 -8.29 5.56
CA MET A 45 -1.65 -7.03 5.03
C MET A 45 -2.10 -7.18 3.57
N PHE A 46 -2.54 -8.38 3.17
CA PHE A 46 -2.82 -8.70 1.77
C PHE A 46 -3.97 -7.88 1.17
N GLY A 47 -4.97 -7.55 1.97
CA GLY A 47 -6.15 -6.77 1.56
C GLY A 47 -5.97 -5.26 1.55
N ILE A 48 -4.86 -4.73 2.05
CA ILE A 48 -4.71 -3.29 2.32
C ILE A 48 -4.80 -2.44 1.05
N LYS A 49 -4.25 -2.91 -0.07
CA LYS A 49 -4.35 -2.17 -1.35
C LYS A 49 -5.78 -2.12 -1.88
N GLU A 50 -6.52 -3.23 -1.83
CA GLU A 50 -7.95 -3.27 -2.16
C GLU A 50 -8.75 -2.34 -1.25
N PHE A 51 -8.50 -2.41 0.06
CA PHE A 51 -9.16 -1.59 1.06
C PHE A 51 -8.98 -0.10 0.82
N THR A 52 -7.74 0.36 0.66
CA THR A 52 -7.45 1.77 0.42
C THR A 52 -8.00 2.27 -0.91
N ASN A 53 -7.92 1.47 -1.98
CA ASN A 53 -8.50 1.80 -3.27
C ASN A 53 -10.02 1.92 -3.19
N TYR A 54 -10.68 1.00 -2.49
CA TYR A 54 -12.13 1.03 -2.34
C TYR A 54 -12.59 2.26 -1.56
N VAL A 55 -11.94 2.59 -0.44
CA VAL A 55 -12.21 3.80 0.33
C VAL A 55 -11.92 5.06 -0.48
N ASN A 56 -10.82 5.11 -1.23
CA ASN A 56 -10.50 6.24 -2.10
C ASN A 56 -11.57 6.47 -3.18
N LYS A 57 -12.11 5.38 -3.75
CA LYS A 57 -13.24 5.44 -4.69
C LYS A 57 -14.50 6.04 -4.03
N LYS A 58 -14.84 5.62 -2.81
CA LYS A 58 -15.98 6.17 -2.06
C LYS A 58 -15.79 7.64 -1.72
N ASN A 59 -14.56 8.05 -1.41
CA ASN A 59 -14.20 9.43 -1.08
C ASN A 59 -14.02 10.33 -2.31
N SER A 60 -14.14 9.85 -3.54
CA SER A 60 -13.83 10.62 -4.76
C SER A 60 -14.68 11.89 -4.90
N GLY A 61 -15.97 11.82 -4.56
CA GLY A 61 -16.87 12.97 -4.58
C GLY A 61 -16.43 14.09 -3.62
N PRO A 62 -16.37 13.83 -2.30
CA PRO A 62 -15.90 14.83 -1.33
C PRO A 62 -14.50 15.36 -1.63
N LYS A 63 -13.55 14.50 -2.06
CA LYS A 63 -12.19 14.94 -2.45
C LYS A 63 -12.20 15.86 -3.68
N GLY A 64 -13.07 15.58 -4.66
CA GLY A 64 -13.27 16.43 -5.83
C GLY A 64 -13.81 17.80 -5.41
N GLU A 65 -14.86 17.85 -4.60
CA GLU A 65 -15.43 19.07 -4.06
C GLU A 65 -14.41 19.94 -3.31
N ILE A 66 -13.61 19.31 -2.43
CA ILE A 66 -12.53 20.00 -1.70
C ILE A 66 -11.50 20.59 -2.67
N LYS A 67 -11.10 19.83 -3.69
CA LYS A 67 -10.13 20.29 -4.70
C LYS A 67 -10.65 21.51 -5.46
N ASP A 68 -11.89 21.45 -5.91
CA ASP A 68 -12.52 22.54 -6.69
C ASP A 68 -12.70 23.80 -5.83
N LEU A 69 -13.11 23.64 -4.57
CA LEU A 69 -13.24 24.76 -3.63
C LEU A 69 -11.87 25.39 -3.31
N LYS A 70 -10.81 24.59 -3.12
CA LYS A 70 -9.44 25.10 -2.92
C LYS A 70 -8.94 25.84 -4.16
N LYS A 71 -9.23 25.35 -5.38
CA LYS A 71 -8.91 26.04 -6.63
C LYS A 71 -9.67 27.38 -6.74
N ARG A 72 -10.94 27.40 -6.35
CA ARG A 72 -11.75 28.63 -6.32
C ARG A 72 -11.17 29.67 -5.35
N ILE A 73 -10.77 29.25 -4.14
CA ILE A 73 -10.12 30.16 -3.17
C ILE A 73 -8.83 30.75 -3.78
N ALA A 74 -7.96 29.91 -4.36
CA ALA A 74 -6.72 30.38 -4.98
C ALA A 74 -6.99 31.38 -6.13
N GLY A 75 -8.00 31.13 -6.99
CA GLY A 75 -8.39 32.06 -8.05
C GLY A 75 -8.94 33.40 -7.52
N ILE A 76 -9.64 33.41 -6.37
CA ILE A 76 -10.09 34.64 -5.72
C ILE A 76 -8.90 35.41 -5.11
N GLU A 77 -7.98 34.70 -4.46
CA GLU A 77 -6.78 35.28 -3.84
C GLU A 77 -5.83 35.88 -4.89
N SER A 78 -5.66 35.20 -6.04
CA SER A 78 -4.85 35.69 -7.18
C SER A 78 -5.51 36.82 -7.96
N GLY A 79 -6.83 36.99 -7.83
CA GLY A 79 -7.61 37.97 -8.60
C GLY A 79 -8.06 37.49 -9.97
N GLU A 80 -7.87 36.22 -10.31
CA GLU A 80 -8.42 35.60 -11.54
C GLU A 80 -9.93 35.43 -11.48
N ILE A 81 -10.50 35.31 -10.27
CA ILE A 81 -11.95 35.23 -10.04
C ILE A 81 -12.39 36.51 -9.35
N GLU A 82 -13.18 37.32 -10.05
CA GLU A 82 -13.79 38.52 -9.48
C GLU A 82 -15.04 38.16 -8.66
N CYS A 83 -15.16 38.75 -7.44
CA CYS A 83 -16.33 38.65 -6.58
C CYS A 83 -16.54 39.94 -5.80
N GLU A 84 -17.79 40.23 -5.43
CA GLU A 84 -18.17 41.49 -4.73
C GLU A 84 -17.57 41.56 -3.33
N ASP A 85 -17.53 40.44 -2.60
CA ASP A 85 -16.94 40.33 -1.27
C ASP A 85 -16.01 39.11 -1.20
N LYS A 86 -14.72 39.36 -1.37
CA LYS A 86 -13.68 38.31 -1.39
C LYS A 86 -13.60 37.55 -0.06
N GLU A 87 -13.70 38.23 1.05
CA GLU A 87 -13.55 37.61 2.37
C GLU A 87 -14.76 36.72 2.69
N ALA A 88 -15.97 37.18 2.39
CA ALA A 88 -17.18 36.39 2.60
C ALA A 88 -17.19 35.13 1.70
N GLU A 89 -16.79 35.24 0.42
CA GLU A 89 -16.76 34.12 -0.51
C GLU A 89 -15.70 33.06 -0.12
N ILE A 90 -14.51 33.50 0.31
CA ILE A 90 -13.46 32.60 0.82
C ILE A 90 -13.95 31.90 2.10
N ALA A 91 -14.59 32.62 3.01
CA ALA A 91 -15.16 32.04 4.23
C ALA A 91 -16.23 30.98 3.91
N ALA A 92 -17.12 31.25 2.95
CA ALA A 92 -18.13 30.31 2.47
C ALA A 92 -17.49 29.05 1.83
N CYS A 93 -16.45 29.21 1.03
CA CYS A 93 -15.69 28.09 0.48
C CYS A 93 -15.03 27.26 1.57
N ARG A 94 -14.40 27.87 2.57
CA ARG A 94 -13.80 27.17 3.71
C ARG A 94 -14.82 26.39 4.54
N ALA A 95 -16.01 26.95 4.77
CA ALA A 95 -17.09 26.25 5.45
C ALA A 95 -17.53 25.00 4.69
N LYS A 96 -17.69 25.09 3.36
CA LYS A 96 -18.01 23.93 2.49
C LYS A 96 -16.88 22.90 2.47
N ILE A 97 -15.61 23.32 2.50
CA ILE A 97 -14.46 22.40 2.62
C ILE A 97 -14.57 21.60 3.91
N THR A 98 -14.82 22.26 5.05
CA THR A 98 -15.00 21.58 6.33
C THR A 98 -16.18 20.59 6.29
N GLU A 99 -17.28 20.97 5.64
CA GLU A 99 -18.42 20.04 5.46
C GLU A 99 -18.04 18.83 4.62
N ALA A 100 -17.32 19.02 3.51
CA ALA A 100 -16.85 17.94 2.67
C ALA A 100 -15.79 17.07 3.36
N GLU A 101 -14.89 17.64 4.16
CA GLU A 101 -13.92 16.92 4.98
C GLU A 101 -14.62 16.02 6.02
N ASN A 102 -15.70 16.48 6.62
CA ASN A 102 -16.52 15.70 7.56
C ASN A 102 -17.24 14.49 6.89
N LYS A 103 -17.37 14.49 5.57
CA LYS A 103 -17.94 13.37 4.79
C LYS A 103 -16.88 12.33 4.40
N LEU A 104 -15.59 12.61 4.60
CA LEU A 104 -14.53 11.68 4.26
C LEU A 104 -14.55 10.49 5.22
N PHE A 105 -14.54 9.28 4.64
CA PHE A 105 -14.38 8.04 5.38
C PHE A 105 -12.89 7.69 5.51
N LYS A 106 -12.42 7.40 6.73
CA LYS A 106 -10.99 7.17 7.00
C LYS A 106 -10.67 5.68 7.04
N PRO A 107 -9.76 5.19 6.17
CA PRO A 107 -9.22 3.85 6.30
C PRO A 107 -8.16 3.81 7.39
N VAL A 108 -8.24 2.84 8.29
CA VAL A 108 -7.20 2.55 9.28
C VAL A 108 -6.50 1.26 8.87
N ILE A 109 -5.22 1.36 8.54
CA ILE A 109 -4.41 0.21 8.12
C ILE A 109 -3.84 -0.46 9.35
N GLY A 110 -4.05 -1.77 9.48
CA GLY A 110 -3.55 -2.53 10.60
C GLY A 110 -3.30 -4.00 10.27
N CYS A 111 -2.93 -4.73 11.31
CA CYS A 111 -2.75 -6.18 11.29
C CYS A 111 -2.93 -6.72 12.71
N GLU A 112 -3.63 -7.83 12.88
CA GLU A 112 -3.56 -8.61 14.09
C GLU A 112 -2.32 -9.49 14.02
N MET A 113 -1.27 -9.08 14.74
CA MET A 113 0.02 -9.75 14.73
C MET A 113 0.08 -10.87 15.77
N TYR A 114 0.92 -11.86 15.51
CA TYR A 114 1.29 -12.89 16.46
C TYR A 114 2.62 -12.52 17.12
N VAL A 115 2.61 -12.20 18.42
CA VAL A 115 3.82 -11.87 19.18
C VAL A 115 4.36 -13.15 19.84
N ALA A 116 5.55 -13.58 19.49
CA ALA A 116 6.16 -14.80 20.04
C ALA A 116 6.25 -14.74 21.56
N ARG A 117 5.97 -15.84 22.22
CA ARG A 117 6.03 -15.95 23.70
C ARG A 117 7.46 -15.85 24.24
N ARG A 118 8.42 -16.20 23.43
CA ARG A 118 9.87 -16.04 23.67
C ARG A 118 10.41 -15.05 22.63
N THR A 119 11.24 -15.49 21.72
CA THR A 119 11.72 -14.71 20.58
C THR A 119 11.35 -15.43 19.28
N MET A 120 11.22 -14.68 18.18
CA MET A 120 10.71 -15.22 16.92
C MET A 120 11.65 -16.25 16.26
N ASP A 121 12.93 -16.28 16.64
CA ASP A 121 13.93 -17.27 16.20
C ASP A 121 13.72 -18.64 16.86
N LYS A 122 13.07 -18.72 18.02
CA LYS A 122 12.74 -19.97 18.69
C LYS A 122 11.61 -20.70 17.96
N LYS A 123 11.87 -21.95 17.55
CA LYS A 123 10.95 -22.78 16.75
C LYS A 123 10.87 -24.19 17.31
N GLU A 124 10.59 -24.30 18.60
CA GLU A 124 10.69 -25.52 19.38
C GLU A 124 9.36 -25.89 20.06
N GLY A 125 8.63 -26.82 19.45
CA GLY A 125 7.42 -27.39 20.04
C GLY A 125 6.22 -26.43 20.18
N LYS A 126 5.21 -26.85 20.95
CA LYS A 126 3.94 -26.14 21.09
C LYS A 126 4.03 -24.69 21.57
N PRO A 127 4.93 -24.30 22.50
CA PRO A 127 4.98 -22.90 22.95
C PRO A 127 5.29 -21.90 21.85
N ASP A 128 6.03 -22.32 20.82
CA ASP A 128 6.47 -21.45 19.73
C ASP A 128 5.60 -21.53 18.47
N GLN A 129 4.64 -22.48 18.38
CA GLN A 129 3.80 -22.68 17.20
C GLN A 129 2.86 -21.51 16.89
N SER A 130 2.58 -20.67 17.90
CA SER A 130 1.79 -19.47 17.77
C SER A 130 2.33 -18.37 18.68
N GLY A 131 1.77 -17.17 18.58
CA GLY A 131 2.07 -16.03 19.45
C GLY A 131 0.85 -15.55 20.20
N TYR A 132 1.04 -14.50 20.99
CA TYR A 132 -0.06 -13.68 21.51
C TYR A 132 -0.58 -12.77 20.42
N HIS A 133 -1.89 -12.56 20.38
CA HIS A 133 -2.50 -11.62 19.46
C HIS A 133 -2.20 -10.18 19.90
N LEU A 134 -1.97 -9.32 18.95
CA LEU A 134 -1.74 -7.89 19.18
C LEU A 134 -2.29 -7.10 17.99
N ILE A 135 -3.21 -6.18 18.25
CA ILE A 135 -3.68 -5.27 17.19
C ILE A 135 -2.66 -4.17 17.04
N VAL A 136 -2.16 -4.01 15.81
CA VAL A 136 -1.18 -2.99 15.44
C VAL A 136 -1.74 -2.17 14.29
N LEU A 137 -1.90 -0.87 14.52
CA LEU A 137 -2.47 0.09 13.58
C LEU A 137 -1.39 1.08 13.14
N ALA A 138 -1.35 1.40 11.85
CA ALA A 138 -0.44 2.40 11.30
C ALA A 138 -1.05 3.80 11.47
N LYS A 139 -0.45 4.61 12.34
CA LYS A 139 -0.90 5.97 12.64
C LYS A 139 -0.61 6.95 11.49
N ASN A 140 0.51 6.74 10.80
CA ASN A 140 0.99 7.58 9.71
C ASN A 140 1.83 6.76 8.71
N GLU A 141 2.35 7.41 7.68
CA GLU A 141 3.17 6.76 6.64
C GLU A 141 4.40 6.03 7.22
N LYS A 142 5.07 6.61 8.23
CA LYS A 142 6.18 5.96 8.92
C LYS A 142 5.74 4.67 9.62
N GLY A 143 4.60 4.71 10.32
CA GLY A 143 3.99 3.54 10.94
C GLY A 143 3.59 2.48 9.92
N TYR A 144 3.05 2.89 8.77
CA TYR A 144 2.75 1.97 7.68
C TYR A 144 3.99 1.21 7.19
N HIS A 145 5.09 1.91 6.93
CA HIS A 145 6.35 1.26 6.54
C HIS A 145 6.95 0.38 7.64
N ASN A 146 6.82 0.76 8.91
CA ASN A 146 7.24 -0.05 10.03
C ASN A 146 6.38 -1.31 10.18
N LEU A 147 5.06 -1.19 10.00
CA LEU A 147 4.15 -2.35 10.01
C LEU A 147 4.46 -3.33 8.88
N ILE A 148 4.74 -2.84 7.65
CA ILE A 148 5.21 -3.69 6.54
C ILE A 148 6.47 -4.49 6.95
N LYS A 149 7.45 -3.82 7.57
CA LYS A 149 8.69 -4.49 8.04
C LYS A 149 8.39 -5.57 9.06
N LEU A 150 7.57 -5.25 10.08
CA LEU A 150 7.16 -6.21 11.11
C LEU A 150 6.48 -7.44 10.50
N VAL A 151 5.48 -7.23 9.64
CA VAL A 151 4.74 -8.32 8.98
C VAL A 151 5.66 -9.12 8.06
N SER A 152 6.46 -8.47 7.22
CA SER A 152 7.37 -9.17 6.31
C SER A 152 8.42 -10.01 7.04
N ARG A 153 8.99 -9.48 8.12
CA ARG A 153 9.98 -10.21 8.94
C ARG A 153 9.33 -11.35 9.73
N ALA A 154 8.08 -11.17 10.17
CA ALA A 154 7.30 -12.26 10.78
C ALA A 154 7.14 -13.45 9.82
N TRP A 155 6.89 -13.18 8.53
CA TRP A 155 6.78 -14.22 7.49
C TRP A 155 8.13 -14.84 7.11
N THR A 156 9.16 -14.02 6.90
CA THR A 156 10.46 -14.49 6.37
C THR A 156 11.38 -15.06 7.44
N MET A 157 11.30 -14.56 8.67
CA MET A 157 12.20 -14.94 9.76
C MET A 157 11.47 -15.62 10.92
N GLY A 158 10.30 -15.10 11.29
CA GLY A 158 9.54 -15.54 12.46
C GLY A 158 8.56 -16.68 12.22
N TYR A 159 8.40 -17.15 10.98
CA TYR A 159 7.39 -18.17 10.66
C TYR A 159 7.68 -19.51 11.33
N TYR A 160 6.74 -19.95 12.16
CA TYR A 160 6.65 -21.29 12.71
C TYR A 160 5.19 -21.61 13.01
N MET A 161 4.50 -22.26 12.07
CA MET A 161 3.05 -22.46 11.99
C MET A 161 2.24 -21.17 11.82
N ARG A 162 2.71 -20.05 12.34
CA ARG A 162 2.17 -18.69 12.19
C ARG A 162 3.32 -17.70 11.95
N PRO A 163 3.07 -16.58 11.26
CA PRO A 163 4.05 -15.51 11.11
C PRO A 163 4.16 -14.72 12.43
N ARG A 164 5.24 -14.88 13.15
CA ARG A 164 5.43 -14.28 14.48
C ARG A 164 6.45 -13.16 14.45
N THR A 165 6.09 -12.05 15.05
CA THR A 165 7.05 -11.03 15.51
C THR A 165 7.42 -11.28 16.96
N ASP A 166 8.27 -10.42 17.55
CA ASP A 166 8.59 -10.44 18.97
C ASP A 166 8.80 -9.03 19.53
N ARG A 167 9.06 -8.93 20.84
CA ARG A 167 9.31 -7.64 21.51
C ARG A 167 10.53 -6.91 20.95
N ASN A 168 11.59 -7.61 20.53
CA ASN A 168 12.79 -6.98 19.95
C ASN A 168 12.48 -6.28 18.61
N GLU A 169 11.66 -6.91 17.77
CA GLU A 169 11.23 -6.31 16.50
C GLU A 169 10.25 -5.15 16.74
N LEU A 170 9.36 -5.27 17.72
CA LEU A 170 8.45 -4.18 18.12
C LEU A 170 9.25 -2.97 18.63
N GLU A 171 10.25 -3.16 19.50
CA GLU A 171 11.14 -2.07 19.94
C GLU A 171 11.82 -1.35 18.78
N LYS A 172 12.25 -2.10 17.79
CA LYS A 172 12.96 -1.57 16.61
C LYS A 172 12.05 -0.79 15.64
N TYR A 173 10.78 -1.18 15.52
CA TYR A 173 9.87 -0.66 14.50
C TYR A 173 8.57 -0.07 15.09
N HIS A 174 8.56 0.38 16.36
CA HIS A 174 7.36 0.88 17.06
C HIS A 174 6.88 2.26 16.58
N GLU A 175 7.77 3.07 16.02
CA GLU A 175 7.47 4.46 15.66
C GLU A 175 6.30 4.56 14.67
N GLY A 176 5.33 5.42 14.98
CA GLY A 176 4.15 5.65 14.15
C GLY A 176 3.09 4.54 14.24
N LEU A 177 3.17 3.66 15.25
CA LEU A 177 2.19 2.60 15.48
C LEU A 177 1.31 2.91 16.70
N ILE A 178 0.04 2.52 16.60
CA ILE A 178 -0.91 2.44 17.71
C ILE A 178 -1.17 0.96 17.97
N VAL A 179 -1.22 0.57 19.26
CA VAL A 179 -1.30 -0.84 19.64
C VAL A 179 -2.44 -1.07 20.62
N CYS A 180 -3.23 -2.15 20.42
CA CYS A 180 -4.29 -2.56 21.33
C CYS A 180 -4.06 -4.00 21.81
N SER A 181 -4.48 -4.30 23.04
CA SER A 181 -4.20 -5.57 23.73
C SER A 181 -4.87 -6.80 23.11
N ALA A 182 -5.66 -6.64 22.06
CA ALA A 182 -6.38 -7.66 21.31
C ALA A 182 -7.43 -8.45 22.13
N CYS A 183 -7.86 -9.60 21.61
CA CYS A 183 -8.86 -10.49 22.18
C CYS A 183 -8.30 -11.33 23.35
N ILE A 184 -9.04 -12.35 23.81
CA ILE A 184 -8.58 -13.32 24.83
C ILE A 184 -7.32 -14.09 24.42
N GLY A 185 -6.91 -14.01 23.15
CA GLY A 185 -5.63 -14.51 22.63
C GLY A 185 -4.45 -13.54 22.83
N GLY A 186 -4.70 -12.30 23.22
CA GLY A 186 -3.66 -11.31 23.52
C GLY A 186 -2.83 -11.64 24.75
N GLU A 187 -1.62 -11.09 24.85
CA GLU A 187 -0.69 -11.39 25.94
C GLU A 187 -1.28 -11.05 27.31
N VAL A 188 -1.78 -9.82 27.47
CA VAL A 188 -2.33 -9.35 28.76
C VAL A 188 -3.61 -10.09 29.13
N PRO A 189 -4.65 -10.16 28.25
CA PRO A 189 -5.86 -10.93 28.58
C PRO A 189 -5.57 -12.40 28.88
N LYS A 190 -4.68 -13.04 28.12
CA LYS A 190 -4.31 -14.45 28.31
C LYS A 190 -3.68 -14.72 29.66
N LYS A 191 -2.78 -13.84 30.09
CA LYS A 191 -2.14 -13.93 31.41
C LYS A 191 -3.14 -13.73 32.54
N ILE A 192 -4.06 -12.77 32.40
CA ILE A 192 -5.17 -12.56 33.38
C ILE A 192 -6.05 -13.81 33.49
N ILE A 193 -6.46 -14.39 32.36
CA ILE A 193 -7.30 -15.59 32.32
C ILE A 193 -6.62 -16.76 33.03
N ASN A 194 -5.31 -16.88 32.93
CA ASN A 194 -4.50 -17.93 33.55
C ASN A 194 -4.02 -17.59 34.97
N ASP A 195 -4.53 -16.52 35.59
CA ASP A 195 -4.16 -16.05 36.95
C ASP A 195 -2.68 -15.63 37.10
N GLN A 196 -2.01 -15.34 35.99
CA GLN A 196 -0.63 -14.85 35.93
C GLN A 196 -0.61 -13.30 36.01
N LEU A 197 -1.07 -12.76 37.13
CA LEU A 197 -1.32 -11.31 37.25
C LEU A 197 -0.06 -10.46 37.27
N GLU A 198 1.02 -10.95 37.85
CA GLU A 198 2.32 -10.23 37.89
C GLU A 198 2.91 -10.10 36.46
N GLU A 199 2.85 -11.18 35.68
CA GLU A 199 3.31 -11.19 34.30
C GLU A 199 2.38 -10.36 33.39
N ALA A 200 1.08 -10.30 33.69
CA ALA A 200 0.15 -9.41 32.97
C ALA A 200 0.50 -7.94 33.21
N GLU A 201 0.81 -7.55 34.47
CA GLU A 201 1.24 -6.20 34.80
C GLU A 201 2.61 -5.86 34.21
N GLU A 202 3.55 -6.82 34.17
CA GLU A 202 4.84 -6.62 33.48
C GLU A 202 4.64 -6.31 32.00
N ALA A 203 3.79 -7.10 31.31
CA ALA A 203 3.48 -6.88 29.92
C ALA A 203 2.84 -5.50 29.69
N ILE A 204 1.87 -5.10 30.53
CA ILE A 204 1.25 -3.76 30.46
C ILE A 204 2.30 -2.66 30.58
N ARG A 205 3.18 -2.73 31.56
CA ARG A 205 4.25 -1.73 31.76
C ARG A 205 5.19 -1.69 30.55
N TRP A 206 5.53 -2.84 29.99
CA TRP A 206 6.38 -2.90 28.80
C TRP A 206 5.72 -2.21 27.60
N TYR A 207 4.45 -2.56 27.28
CA TYR A 207 3.74 -1.92 26.18
C TYR A 207 3.53 -0.41 26.42
N LYS A 208 3.12 0.01 27.63
CA LYS A 208 2.94 1.42 27.97
C LYS A 208 4.23 2.21 27.86
N ASN A 209 5.36 1.62 28.29
CA ASN A 209 6.67 2.28 28.17
C ASN A 209 7.11 2.46 26.72
N LEU A 210 6.80 1.48 25.84
CA LEU A 210 7.21 1.53 24.44
C LEU A 210 6.30 2.44 23.60
N PHE A 211 4.98 2.34 23.78
CA PHE A 211 4.01 3.03 22.92
C PHE A 211 3.38 4.28 23.58
N GLY A 212 3.59 4.50 24.87
CA GLY A 212 3.05 5.66 25.56
C GLY A 212 1.52 5.74 25.50
N ASP A 213 1.00 6.86 25.01
CA ASP A 213 -0.43 7.10 24.82
C ASP A 213 -1.01 6.47 23.55
N ASP A 214 -0.20 5.80 22.77
CA ASP A 214 -0.61 4.99 21.62
C ASP A 214 -0.82 3.50 21.99
N TYR A 215 -0.83 3.16 23.29
CA TYR A 215 -1.21 1.85 23.81
C TYR A 215 -2.59 1.88 24.46
N TYR A 216 -3.47 0.95 24.06
CA TYR A 216 -4.85 0.82 24.53
C TYR A 216 -5.13 -0.59 25.03
N LEU A 217 -5.99 -0.72 26.07
CA LEU A 217 -6.53 -2.00 26.49
C LEU A 217 -7.88 -2.24 25.81
N GLU A 218 -8.06 -3.42 25.25
CA GLU A 218 -9.20 -3.77 24.40
C GLU A 218 -10.19 -4.66 25.16
N LEU A 219 -11.46 -4.27 25.15
CA LEU A 219 -12.57 -5.00 25.79
C LEU A 219 -13.45 -5.65 24.72
N GLN A 220 -13.79 -6.92 24.92
CA GLN A 220 -14.70 -7.66 24.04
C GLN A 220 -15.79 -8.36 24.86
N ARG A 221 -16.99 -8.51 24.25
CA ARG A 221 -18.16 -9.13 24.88
C ARG A 221 -18.92 -9.97 23.86
N HIS A 222 -18.66 -11.28 23.81
CA HIS A 222 -19.28 -12.21 22.89
C HIS A 222 -20.10 -13.26 23.65
N LYS A 223 -21.32 -12.90 24.08
CA LYS A 223 -22.24 -13.83 24.77
C LYS A 223 -23.01 -14.65 23.75
N ALA A 224 -22.63 -15.91 23.57
CA ALA A 224 -23.33 -16.83 22.68
C ALA A 224 -24.80 -16.95 23.00
N THR A 225 -25.64 -16.87 21.98
CA THR A 225 -27.12 -16.91 22.10
C THR A 225 -27.73 -18.19 21.55
N VAL A 226 -26.95 -19.01 20.84
CA VAL A 226 -27.39 -20.27 20.24
C VAL A 226 -26.62 -21.45 20.80
N SER A 227 -27.27 -22.61 20.89
CA SER A 227 -26.70 -23.80 21.56
C SER A 227 -25.40 -24.30 20.92
N ARG A 228 -25.29 -24.21 19.58
CA ARG A 228 -24.11 -24.64 18.84
C ARG A 228 -23.15 -23.47 18.62
N ALA A 229 -22.56 -23.00 19.72
CA ALA A 229 -21.59 -21.90 19.72
C ALA A 229 -20.62 -22.07 20.89
N ASN A 230 -19.54 -21.28 20.91
CA ASN A 230 -18.60 -21.25 22.02
C ASN A 230 -19.19 -20.45 23.22
N HIS A 231 -19.61 -21.15 24.25
CA HIS A 231 -20.14 -20.55 25.48
C HIS A 231 -19.06 -20.24 26.53
N GLU A 232 -17.84 -20.73 26.35
CA GLU A 232 -16.74 -20.53 27.29
C GLU A 232 -16.04 -19.17 27.12
N ALA A 233 -16.11 -18.58 25.93
CA ALA A 233 -15.42 -17.32 25.62
C ALA A 233 -15.92 -16.15 26.47
N TYR A 234 -17.25 -16.00 26.67
CA TYR A 234 -17.80 -14.86 27.37
C TYR A 234 -17.42 -14.80 28.87
N PRO A 235 -17.49 -15.88 29.65
CA PRO A 235 -16.97 -15.88 31.03
C PRO A 235 -15.48 -15.50 31.12
N LEU A 236 -14.66 -15.96 30.18
CA LEU A 236 -13.25 -15.59 30.12
C LEU A 236 -13.05 -14.11 29.78
N GLN A 237 -13.86 -13.58 28.86
CA GLN A 237 -13.86 -12.13 28.54
C GLN A 237 -14.30 -11.29 29.74
N GLN A 238 -15.33 -11.73 30.52
CA GLN A 238 -15.75 -11.04 31.74
C GLN A 238 -14.61 -10.98 32.77
N LYS A 239 -13.91 -12.12 33.00
CA LYS A 239 -12.73 -12.17 33.88
C LYS A 239 -11.65 -11.22 33.44
N ALA A 240 -11.29 -11.25 32.15
CA ALA A 240 -10.27 -10.37 31.57
C ALA A 240 -10.66 -8.90 31.65
N ASN A 241 -11.89 -8.54 31.21
CA ASN A 241 -12.37 -7.16 31.17
C ASN A 241 -12.39 -6.50 32.57
N ALA A 242 -12.79 -7.22 33.60
CA ALA A 242 -12.79 -6.71 34.98
C ALA A 242 -11.37 -6.26 35.40
N LYS A 243 -10.36 -7.08 35.10
CA LYS A 243 -8.96 -6.76 35.41
C LYS A 243 -8.38 -5.70 34.46
N LEU A 244 -8.72 -5.73 33.18
CA LEU A 244 -8.29 -4.70 32.23
C LEU A 244 -8.79 -3.31 32.64
N LEU A 245 -10.02 -3.18 33.11
CA LEU A 245 -10.56 -1.91 33.64
C LEU A 245 -9.86 -1.46 34.94
N GLU A 246 -9.46 -2.39 35.81
CA GLU A 246 -8.65 -2.09 36.99
C GLU A 246 -7.26 -1.57 36.58
N TYR A 247 -6.59 -2.27 35.63
CA TYR A 247 -5.26 -1.91 35.15
C TYR A 247 -5.27 -0.63 34.30
N ALA A 248 -6.34 -0.36 33.55
CA ALA A 248 -6.53 0.90 32.82
C ALA A 248 -6.40 2.11 33.77
N ARG A 249 -7.11 2.05 34.92
CA ARG A 249 -7.04 3.10 35.95
C ARG A 249 -5.68 3.15 36.65
N LYS A 250 -5.11 1.97 36.97
CA LYS A 250 -3.83 1.85 37.69
C LYS A 250 -2.65 2.43 36.90
N TYR A 251 -2.63 2.22 35.57
CA TYR A 251 -1.51 2.57 34.70
C TYR A 251 -1.79 3.76 33.77
N ASP A 252 -2.93 4.43 33.96
CA ASP A 252 -3.39 5.54 33.11
C ASP A 252 -3.35 5.14 31.63
N ILE A 253 -4.06 4.06 31.28
CA ILE A 253 -4.19 3.54 29.92
C ILE A 253 -5.67 3.61 29.54
N LYS A 254 -5.95 4.17 28.37
CA LYS A 254 -7.31 4.23 27.84
C LYS A 254 -7.80 2.85 27.38
N VAL A 255 -9.10 2.60 27.55
CA VAL A 255 -9.76 1.39 27.06
C VAL A 255 -10.49 1.68 25.76
N ILE A 256 -10.53 0.69 24.87
CA ILE A 256 -11.41 0.65 23.71
C ILE A 256 -12.28 -0.60 23.78
N CYS A 257 -13.37 -0.60 23.02
CA CYS A 257 -14.13 -1.83 22.79
C CYS A 257 -14.04 -2.24 21.31
N SER A 258 -14.13 -3.54 21.07
CA SER A 258 -14.18 -4.12 19.74
C SER A 258 -15.12 -5.32 19.69
N ASN A 259 -15.44 -5.76 18.48
CA ASN A 259 -16.25 -6.95 18.27
C ASN A 259 -15.54 -8.07 17.50
N ASP A 260 -14.23 -7.94 17.26
CA ASP A 260 -13.44 -8.99 16.59
C ASP A 260 -14.16 -9.51 15.32
N VAL A 261 -14.47 -8.59 14.44
CA VAL A 261 -15.38 -8.81 13.31
C VAL A 261 -14.80 -9.82 12.32
N HIS A 262 -15.53 -10.92 12.06
CA HIS A 262 -15.15 -11.95 11.10
C HIS A 262 -16.15 -12.10 9.94
N PHE A 263 -17.37 -11.59 10.11
CA PHE A 263 -18.41 -11.60 9.09
C PHE A 263 -19.29 -10.36 9.18
N VAL A 264 -20.07 -10.08 8.13
CA VAL A 264 -20.77 -8.80 7.98
C VAL A 264 -22.03 -8.73 8.82
N ASP A 265 -22.95 -9.68 8.65
CA ASP A 265 -24.25 -9.69 9.28
C ASP A 265 -24.45 -10.93 10.14
N GLU A 266 -25.32 -10.87 11.17
CA GLU A 266 -25.58 -11.98 12.07
C GLU A 266 -25.96 -13.27 11.34
N GLU A 267 -26.72 -13.17 10.25
CA GLU A 267 -27.12 -14.30 9.41
C GLU A 267 -25.94 -15.02 8.72
N ASN A 268 -24.80 -14.36 8.60
CA ASN A 268 -23.59 -14.96 8.01
C ASN A 268 -22.85 -15.91 8.96
N ALA A 269 -23.27 -16.00 10.22
CA ALA A 269 -22.62 -16.85 11.23
C ALA A 269 -22.56 -18.33 10.82
N GLU A 270 -23.57 -18.85 10.13
CA GLU A 270 -23.57 -20.23 9.65
C GLU A 270 -22.61 -20.46 8.47
N ALA A 271 -22.45 -19.47 7.58
CA ALA A 271 -21.47 -19.52 6.50
C ALA A 271 -20.04 -19.47 7.06
N HIS A 272 -19.81 -18.60 8.06
CA HIS A 272 -18.55 -18.51 8.79
C HIS A 272 -18.22 -19.83 9.51
N ASP A 273 -19.18 -20.46 10.17
CA ASP A 273 -19.01 -21.76 10.87
C ASP A 273 -18.54 -22.87 9.90
N ARG A 274 -19.05 -22.88 8.65
CA ARG A 274 -18.59 -23.80 7.60
C ARG A 274 -17.18 -23.48 7.11
N LEU A 275 -16.83 -22.20 7.04
CA LEU A 275 -15.47 -21.78 6.68
C LEU A 275 -14.45 -22.28 7.72
N ILE A 276 -14.81 -22.21 9.03
CA ILE A 276 -13.97 -22.74 10.11
C ILE A 276 -13.81 -24.25 10.02
N CYS A 277 -14.87 -24.99 9.62
CA CYS A 277 -14.75 -26.42 9.36
C CYS A 277 -13.75 -26.71 8.25
N LEU A 278 -13.81 -25.96 7.15
CA LEU A 278 -12.85 -26.09 6.03
C LEU A 278 -11.42 -25.79 6.51
N SER A 279 -11.24 -24.71 7.28
CA SER A 279 -9.93 -24.29 7.82
C SER A 279 -9.29 -25.36 8.72
N THR A 280 -10.10 -26.03 9.53
CA THR A 280 -9.64 -27.00 10.54
C THR A 280 -9.66 -28.45 10.06
N GLY A 281 -10.20 -28.71 8.86
CA GLY A 281 -10.38 -30.07 8.33
C GLY A 281 -11.35 -30.91 9.17
N LYS A 282 -12.39 -30.27 9.76
CA LYS A 282 -13.37 -30.91 10.62
C LYS A 282 -14.77 -30.87 10.01
N ASP A 283 -15.52 -31.93 10.22
CA ASP A 283 -16.94 -31.97 9.84
C ASP A 283 -17.82 -31.15 10.80
N LEU A 284 -18.97 -30.69 10.29
CA LEU A 284 -19.93 -29.93 11.09
C LEU A 284 -20.41 -30.69 12.34
N ASP A 285 -20.42 -32.01 12.29
CA ASP A 285 -20.91 -32.87 13.40
C ASP A 285 -19.80 -33.28 14.38
N ASP A 286 -18.52 -32.96 14.08
CA ASP A 286 -17.40 -33.29 14.96
C ASP A 286 -17.55 -32.49 16.28
N PRO A 287 -17.70 -33.15 17.45
CA PRO A 287 -17.87 -32.48 18.73
C PRO A 287 -16.58 -31.79 19.20
N SER A 288 -15.43 -32.12 18.63
CA SER A 288 -14.11 -31.56 18.97
C SER A 288 -13.72 -30.37 18.12
N ARG A 289 -14.56 -29.97 17.16
CA ARG A 289 -14.26 -28.86 16.26
C ARG A 289 -14.24 -27.50 16.98
N MET A 290 -13.47 -26.58 16.43
CA MET A 290 -13.47 -25.19 16.89
C MET A 290 -14.84 -24.54 16.64
N LEU A 291 -15.35 -23.83 17.64
CA LEU A 291 -16.57 -23.04 17.57
C LEU A 291 -16.26 -21.59 17.91
N TYR A 292 -16.79 -20.67 17.14
CA TYR A 292 -16.90 -19.26 17.50
C TYR A 292 -18.17 -19.01 18.33
N THR A 293 -18.29 -17.83 18.91
CA THR A 293 -19.49 -17.46 19.71
C THR A 293 -20.69 -17.15 18.82
N LYS A 294 -20.46 -16.97 17.51
CA LYS A 294 -21.44 -16.46 16.53
C LYS A 294 -21.89 -15.03 16.82
N GLN A 295 -21.08 -14.26 17.56
CA GLN A 295 -21.32 -12.85 17.89
C GLN A 295 -20.36 -11.92 17.13
N GLU A 296 -19.48 -12.46 16.30
CA GLU A 296 -18.38 -11.77 15.64
C GLU A 296 -18.80 -11.06 14.33
N TRP A 297 -20.11 -10.70 14.19
CA TRP A 297 -20.56 -9.88 13.08
C TRP A 297 -20.22 -8.40 13.26
N MET A 298 -20.21 -7.66 12.19
CA MET A 298 -20.03 -6.22 12.22
C MET A 298 -21.25 -5.53 12.81
N LYS A 299 -21.26 -5.33 14.13
CA LYS A 299 -22.33 -4.65 14.87
C LYS A 299 -22.43 -3.18 14.49
N THR A 300 -23.66 -2.66 14.47
CA THR A 300 -23.93 -1.23 14.32
C THR A 300 -23.47 -0.42 15.53
N LYS A 301 -23.34 0.91 15.37
CA LYS A 301 -23.06 1.80 16.50
C LYS A 301 -24.08 1.65 17.62
N ALA A 302 -25.35 1.44 17.28
CA ALA A 302 -26.41 1.25 18.27
C ALA A 302 -26.20 -0.03 19.09
N GLU A 303 -25.93 -1.16 18.43
CA GLU A 303 -25.65 -2.44 19.09
C GLU A 303 -24.41 -2.38 19.97
N MET A 304 -23.34 -1.71 19.51
CA MET A 304 -22.12 -1.52 20.31
C MET A 304 -22.37 -0.61 21.53
N ASN A 305 -23.19 0.45 21.39
CA ASN A 305 -23.57 1.31 22.50
C ASN A 305 -24.40 0.57 23.55
N GLU A 306 -25.29 -0.33 23.13
CA GLU A 306 -26.04 -1.19 24.05
C GLU A 306 -25.11 -2.16 24.79
N LEU A 307 -24.20 -2.81 24.04
CA LEU A 307 -23.27 -3.80 24.58
C LEU A 307 -22.26 -3.24 25.58
N PHE A 308 -21.86 -1.97 25.44
CA PHE A 308 -20.87 -1.28 26.27
C PHE A 308 -21.44 -0.05 27.00
N ALA A 309 -22.74 -0.04 27.28
CA ALA A 309 -23.43 1.09 27.93
C ALA A 309 -22.84 1.45 29.31
N ASP A 310 -22.23 0.51 29.99
CA ASP A 310 -21.57 0.68 31.29
C ASP A 310 -20.14 1.21 31.22
N VAL A 311 -19.54 1.24 30.01
CA VAL A 311 -18.17 1.75 29.75
C VAL A 311 -18.17 2.61 28.47
N PRO A 312 -18.91 3.75 28.47
CA PRO A 312 -19.09 4.56 27.26
C PRO A 312 -17.79 5.17 26.72
N GLU A 313 -16.79 5.35 27.56
CA GLU A 313 -15.45 5.82 27.13
C GLU A 313 -14.75 4.80 26.22
N ALA A 314 -15.04 3.50 26.34
CA ALA A 314 -14.47 2.49 25.46
C ALA A 314 -14.95 2.64 24.00
N LEU A 315 -16.15 3.20 23.80
CA LEU A 315 -16.70 3.54 22.49
C LEU A 315 -16.02 4.81 21.94
N SER A 316 -16.07 5.91 22.71
CA SER A 316 -15.54 7.20 22.26
C SER A 316 -14.02 7.17 22.02
N ASN A 317 -13.26 6.36 22.77
CA ASN A 317 -11.81 6.23 22.56
C ASN A 317 -11.46 5.56 21.21
N THR A 318 -12.39 4.86 20.56
CA THR A 318 -12.18 4.38 19.18
C THR A 318 -12.08 5.52 18.19
N LEU A 319 -12.82 6.61 18.41
CA LEU A 319 -12.72 7.84 17.63
C LEU A 319 -11.40 8.57 17.89
N GLU A 320 -10.91 8.57 19.15
CA GLU A 320 -9.60 9.15 19.46
C GLU A 320 -8.49 8.48 18.65
N ILE A 321 -8.54 7.14 18.53
CA ILE A 321 -7.60 6.41 17.68
C ILE A 321 -7.78 6.83 16.22
N LEU A 322 -9.01 6.90 15.73
CA LEU A 322 -9.30 7.34 14.36
C LEU A 322 -8.76 8.75 14.08
N ASP A 323 -8.88 9.67 15.06
CA ASP A 323 -8.40 11.04 14.93
C ASP A 323 -6.87 11.12 14.93
N LYS A 324 -6.19 10.25 15.69
CA LYS A 324 -4.72 10.12 15.67
C LYS A 324 -4.17 9.60 14.35
N VAL A 325 -4.96 8.85 13.59
CA VAL A 325 -4.54 8.31 12.28
C VAL A 325 -4.53 9.44 11.25
N GLU A 326 -3.39 9.68 10.65
CA GLU A 326 -3.21 10.68 9.60
C GLU A 326 -3.77 10.19 8.24
N TYR A 327 -4.07 11.13 7.35
CA TYR A 327 -4.34 10.79 5.94
C TYR A 327 -3.01 10.72 5.19
N TYR A 328 -2.68 9.53 4.68
CA TYR A 328 -1.53 9.29 3.83
C TYR A 328 -1.90 8.39 2.65
N SER A 329 -1.08 8.42 1.60
CA SER A 329 -1.25 7.54 0.44
C SER A 329 -0.25 6.40 0.51
N ILE A 330 -0.70 5.20 0.19
CA ILE A 330 0.18 4.06 -0.02
C ILE A 330 0.57 3.91 -1.50
N ASP A 331 0.09 4.81 -2.34
CA ASP A 331 0.40 4.83 -3.76
C ASP A 331 1.69 5.60 -4.01
N HIS A 332 2.60 4.98 -4.72
CA HIS A 332 3.85 5.57 -5.16
C HIS A 332 3.93 5.58 -6.68
N ALA A 333 4.70 6.51 -7.22
CA ALA A 333 5.13 6.41 -8.60
C ALA A 333 5.91 5.09 -8.80
N PRO A 334 5.83 4.46 -9.99
CA PRO A 334 6.60 3.26 -10.28
C PRO A 334 8.07 3.45 -9.94
N ILE A 335 8.65 2.52 -9.17
CA ILE A 335 10.07 2.53 -8.84
C ILE A 335 10.80 1.83 -9.98
N MET A 336 11.64 2.61 -10.68
CA MET A 336 12.50 2.07 -11.74
C MET A 336 13.91 1.87 -11.20
N PRO A 337 14.54 0.71 -11.44
CA PRO A 337 15.97 0.54 -11.20
C PRO A 337 16.77 1.56 -12.01
N THR A 338 17.98 1.87 -11.56
CA THR A 338 18.88 2.79 -12.26
C THR A 338 19.80 1.98 -13.19
N PHE A 339 19.83 2.32 -14.46
CA PHE A 339 20.79 1.75 -15.39
C PHE A 339 22.17 2.38 -15.18
N ALA A 340 23.23 1.58 -15.06
CA ALA A 340 24.60 2.09 -14.94
C ALA A 340 25.12 2.53 -16.31
N ILE A 341 25.15 3.84 -16.55
CA ILE A 341 25.72 4.40 -17.77
C ILE A 341 27.25 4.32 -17.70
N PRO A 342 27.94 3.91 -18.77
CA PRO A 342 29.39 3.89 -18.82
C PRO A 342 29.99 5.27 -18.53
N GLU A 343 31.02 5.34 -17.66
CA GLU A 343 31.63 6.61 -17.22
C GLU A 343 32.28 7.39 -18.38
N ASP A 344 32.75 6.68 -19.40
CA ASP A 344 33.33 7.27 -20.62
C ASP A 344 32.31 8.02 -21.50
N PHE A 345 31.03 7.75 -21.30
CA PHE A 345 29.96 8.53 -21.96
C PHE A 345 29.63 9.80 -21.18
N GLY A 346 29.68 9.77 -19.86
CA GLY A 346 29.44 10.90 -18.99
C GLY A 346 28.79 10.51 -17.65
N THR A 347 28.84 11.44 -16.71
CA THR A 347 28.29 11.27 -15.38
C THR A 347 27.19 12.28 -15.08
N GLU A 348 26.33 11.99 -14.11
CA GLU A 348 25.29 12.92 -13.67
C GLU A 348 25.87 14.23 -13.13
N GLU A 349 27.05 14.18 -12.47
CA GLU A 349 27.75 15.38 -12.00
C GLU A 349 28.23 16.28 -13.14
N GLU A 350 28.70 15.70 -14.23
CA GLU A 350 29.07 16.46 -15.44
C GLU A 350 27.87 17.13 -16.08
N TYR A 351 26.72 16.42 -16.11
CA TYR A 351 25.47 16.98 -16.64
C TYR A 351 24.94 18.10 -15.76
N ARG A 352 25.05 18.03 -14.41
CA ARG A 352 24.71 19.13 -13.49
C ARG A 352 25.59 20.37 -13.69
N ARG A 353 26.83 20.21 -14.13
CA ARG A 353 27.71 21.36 -14.47
C ARG A 353 27.42 21.94 -15.84
N LYS A 354 26.99 21.11 -16.78
CA LYS A 354 26.80 21.46 -18.19
C LYS A 354 25.46 22.12 -18.48
N TYR A 355 24.40 21.67 -17.83
CA TYR A 355 23.03 22.12 -18.06
C TYR A 355 22.46 22.85 -16.84
N THR A 356 21.75 23.96 -17.11
CA THR A 356 21.02 24.69 -16.09
C THR A 356 19.60 24.12 -15.92
N GLU A 357 18.91 24.45 -14.82
CA GLU A 357 17.49 24.08 -14.64
C GLU A 357 16.62 24.66 -15.75
N LYS A 358 16.98 25.83 -16.31
CA LYS A 358 16.27 26.43 -17.44
C LYS A 358 16.44 25.60 -18.70
N ASP A 359 17.67 25.12 -19.00
CA ASP A 359 17.91 24.25 -20.16
C ASP A 359 17.07 22.98 -20.06
N LEU A 360 16.98 22.37 -18.86
CA LEU A 360 16.16 21.20 -18.63
C LEU A 360 14.66 21.53 -18.73
N PHE A 361 14.23 22.69 -18.19
CA PHE A 361 12.85 23.11 -18.31
C PHE A 361 12.44 23.21 -19.76
N ASP A 362 13.22 23.94 -20.57
CA ASP A 362 12.95 24.13 -21.99
C ASP A 362 12.95 22.78 -22.73
N GLU A 363 13.96 21.93 -22.52
CA GLU A 363 14.09 20.64 -23.21
C GLU A 363 12.95 19.65 -22.88
N PHE A 364 12.39 19.66 -21.66
CA PHE A 364 11.36 18.73 -21.25
C PHE A 364 9.92 19.25 -21.42
N THR A 365 9.74 20.54 -21.70
CA THR A 365 8.41 21.17 -21.80
C THR A 365 8.07 21.71 -23.19
N GLN A 366 9.08 21.90 -24.05
CA GLN A 366 8.89 22.27 -25.47
C GLN A 366 8.67 21.00 -26.33
N ASP A 367 8.24 21.19 -27.58
CA ASP A 367 8.17 20.11 -28.56
C ASP A 367 9.58 19.77 -29.14
N GLU A 368 9.66 18.78 -30.00
CA GLU A 368 10.90 18.34 -30.65
C GLU A 368 11.54 19.42 -31.55
N ASN A 369 10.81 20.48 -31.90
CA ASN A 369 11.26 21.62 -32.69
C ASN A 369 11.59 22.85 -31.81
N GLY A 370 11.43 22.74 -30.46
CA GLY A 370 11.70 23.82 -29.53
C GLY A 370 10.56 24.83 -29.37
N ASN A 371 9.33 24.50 -29.79
CA ASN A 371 8.19 25.37 -29.62
C ASN A 371 7.55 25.15 -28.23
N VAL A 372 7.07 26.24 -27.62
CA VAL A 372 6.32 26.18 -26.37
C VAL A 372 4.92 25.61 -26.65
N VAL A 373 4.63 24.42 -26.12
CA VAL A 373 3.38 23.71 -26.31
C VAL A 373 2.56 23.54 -25.02
N LEU A 374 3.13 23.91 -23.87
CA LEU A 374 2.49 23.86 -22.58
C LEU A 374 2.44 25.26 -21.97
N ASP A 375 1.35 25.59 -21.28
CA ASP A 375 1.33 26.74 -20.40
C ASP A 375 2.26 26.55 -19.19
N GLU A 376 2.54 27.62 -18.45
CA GLU A 376 3.50 27.61 -17.36
C GLU A 376 3.10 26.65 -16.21
N GLU A 377 1.79 26.53 -15.91
CA GLU A 377 1.29 25.61 -14.88
C GLU A 377 1.45 24.14 -15.31
N ALA A 378 1.05 23.81 -16.53
CA ALA A 378 1.20 22.47 -17.08
C ALA A 378 2.67 22.06 -17.20
N ALA A 379 3.55 23.00 -17.60
CA ALA A 379 4.99 22.78 -17.65
C ALA A 379 5.57 22.47 -16.25
N LYS A 380 5.26 23.28 -15.23
CA LYS A 380 5.68 23.02 -13.83
C LYS A 380 5.12 21.70 -13.29
N ALA A 381 3.87 21.37 -13.63
CA ALA A 381 3.26 20.09 -13.23
C ALA A 381 3.98 18.90 -13.89
N LYS A 382 4.38 19.01 -15.16
CA LYS A 382 5.17 18.01 -15.88
C LYS A 382 6.53 17.77 -15.22
N ILE A 383 7.27 18.83 -14.89
CA ILE A 383 8.56 18.74 -14.18
C ILE A 383 8.40 18.04 -12.83
N LYS A 384 7.39 18.43 -12.04
CA LYS A 384 7.08 17.80 -10.75
C LYS A 384 6.74 16.31 -10.90
N ARG A 385 5.97 15.94 -11.93
CA ARG A 385 5.62 14.54 -12.23
C ARG A 385 6.84 13.69 -12.56
N LEU A 386 7.82 14.25 -13.30
CA LEU A 386 9.08 13.58 -13.63
C LEU A 386 10.04 13.45 -12.44
N GLY A 387 9.70 14.04 -11.29
CA GLY A 387 10.44 13.94 -10.03
C GLY A 387 11.30 15.16 -9.69
N GLY A 388 11.05 16.29 -10.36
CA GLY A 388 11.77 17.53 -10.16
C GLY A 388 13.14 17.56 -10.85
N TYR A 389 13.81 18.71 -10.81
CA TYR A 389 15.09 18.91 -11.50
C TYR A 389 16.17 17.91 -11.10
N GLU A 390 16.17 17.46 -9.84
CA GLU A 390 17.11 16.43 -9.35
C GLU A 390 17.08 15.15 -10.19
N LYS A 391 15.89 14.70 -10.59
CA LYS A 391 15.75 13.52 -11.46
C LYS A 391 15.93 13.83 -12.94
N LEU A 392 15.66 15.06 -13.38
CA LEU A 392 15.77 15.42 -14.81
C LEU A 392 17.20 15.31 -15.34
N TYR A 393 18.22 15.64 -14.53
CA TYR A 393 19.62 15.44 -14.92
C TYR A 393 19.89 13.99 -15.28
N ARG A 394 19.38 13.08 -14.48
CA ARG A 394 19.52 11.64 -14.71
C ARG A 394 18.77 11.20 -15.96
N ILE A 395 17.51 11.63 -16.11
CA ILE A 395 16.70 11.30 -17.30
C ILE A 395 17.36 11.84 -18.56
N LYS A 396 17.93 13.04 -18.52
CA LYS A 396 18.68 13.64 -19.64
C LYS A 396 19.89 12.79 -20.02
N LEU A 397 20.71 12.40 -19.06
CA LEU A 397 21.88 11.55 -19.29
C LEU A 397 21.49 10.19 -19.90
N GLU A 398 20.44 9.56 -19.36
CA GLU A 398 19.89 8.31 -19.89
C GLU A 398 19.34 8.48 -21.31
N ALA A 399 18.66 9.59 -21.60
CA ALA A 399 18.11 9.89 -22.92
C ALA A 399 19.21 10.09 -23.98
N ASP A 400 20.28 10.81 -23.64
CA ASP A 400 21.39 11.03 -24.54
C ASP A 400 22.15 9.72 -24.83
N TYR A 401 22.32 8.87 -23.80
CA TYR A 401 22.94 7.56 -24.01
C TYR A 401 22.05 6.62 -24.84
N LEU A 402 20.74 6.62 -24.58
CA LEU A 402 19.76 5.87 -25.37
C LEU A 402 19.80 6.30 -26.84
N ALA A 403 19.85 7.63 -27.09
CA ALA A 403 19.94 8.18 -28.44
C ALA A 403 21.22 7.71 -29.16
N LYS A 404 22.37 7.76 -28.47
CA LYS A 404 23.63 7.23 -29.02
C LYS A 404 23.48 5.77 -29.46
N LEU A 405 22.97 4.90 -28.57
CA LEU A 405 22.81 3.48 -28.88
C LEU A 405 21.81 3.23 -30.01
N ALA A 406 20.70 4.00 -30.06
CA ALA A 406 19.70 3.91 -31.12
C ALA A 406 20.27 4.31 -32.48
N PHE A 407 21.01 5.42 -32.57
CA PHE A 407 21.64 5.85 -33.81
C PHE A 407 22.78 4.91 -34.27
N ASP A 408 23.57 4.39 -33.32
CA ASP A 408 24.59 3.38 -33.62
C ASP A 408 23.95 2.08 -34.18
N GLY A 409 22.80 1.69 -33.60
CA GLY A 409 21.99 0.56 -34.09
C GLY A 409 21.39 0.84 -35.48
N ALA A 410 20.84 2.03 -35.67
CA ALA A 410 20.25 2.42 -36.94
C ALA A 410 21.28 2.39 -38.10
N LYS A 411 22.49 2.89 -37.90
CA LYS A 411 23.56 2.82 -38.89
C LYS A 411 23.89 1.38 -39.28
N ARG A 412 23.84 0.44 -38.33
CA ARG A 412 24.08 -0.98 -38.61
C ARG A 412 22.95 -1.63 -39.41
N LEU A 413 21.70 -1.21 -39.19
CA LEU A 413 20.51 -1.83 -39.78
C LEU A 413 20.08 -1.18 -41.10
N TYR A 414 20.17 0.15 -41.20
CA TYR A 414 19.68 0.94 -42.33
C TYR A 414 20.83 1.52 -43.19
N GLY A 415 22.10 1.41 -42.74
CA GLY A 415 23.27 1.94 -43.44
C GLY A 415 23.68 3.33 -42.92
N ASP A 416 24.85 3.83 -43.43
CA ASP A 416 25.39 5.16 -43.14
C ASP A 416 25.77 5.81 -44.47
N PRO A 417 25.20 6.97 -44.86
CA PRO A 417 24.28 7.81 -44.07
C PRO A 417 22.85 7.27 -43.98
N LEU A 418 22.20 7.58 -42.87
CA LEU A 418 20.78 7.27 -42.67
C LEU A 418 19.89 8.12 -43.58
N SER A 419 18.77 7.57 -44.06
CA SER A 419 17.72 8.36 -44.74
C SER A 419 17.08 9.37 -43.78
N ASP A 420 16.46 10.40 -44.34
CA ASP A 420 15.78 11.41 -43.55
C ASP A 420 14.56 10.82 -42.82
N GLU A 421 13.81 9.90 -43.45
CA GLU A 421 12.71 9.17 -42.85
C GLU A 421 13.11 8.43 -41.54
N VAL A 422 14.22 7.69 -41.59
CA VAL A 422 14.74 6.97 -40.41
C VAL A 422 15.17 7.95 -39.31
N LYS A 423 15.85 9.05 -39.69
CA LYS A 423 16.28 10.07 -38.71
C LYS A 423 15.10 10.74 -38.03
N GLU A 424 14.12 11.22 -38.80
CA GLU A 424 12.91 11.88 -38.26
C GLU A 424 12.14 10.95 -37.32
N ARG A 425 11.98 9.68 -37.73
CA ARG A 425 11.32 8.68 -36.90
C ARG A 425 12.05 8.45 -35.57
N LEU A 426 13.38 8.30 -35.58
CA LEU A 426 14.17 8.10 -34.36
C LEU A 426 14.14 9.34 -33.45
N VAL A 427 14.28 10.56 -34.03
CA VAL A 427 14.22 11.81 -33.26
C VAL A 427 12.87 11.93 -32.55
N PHE A 428 11.77 11.69 -33.26
CA PHE A 428 10.42 11.72 -32.72
C PHE A 428 10.24 10.71 -31.58
N GLU A 429 10.58 9.44 -31.79
CA GLU A 429 10.43 8.41 -30.77
C GLU A 429 11.28 8.67 -29.52
N LEU A 430 12.55 9.07 -29.71
CA LEU A 430 13.46 9.41 -28.61
C LEU A 430 12.98 10.62 -27.82
N TYR A 431 12.40 11.63 -28.49
CA TYR A 431 11.79 12.77 -27.83
C TYR A 431 10.62 12.33 -26.93
N ILE A 432 9.70 11.50 -27.42
CA ILE A 432 8.58 10.98 -26.63
C ILE A 432 9.09 10.16 -25.43
N MET A 433 10.03 9.25 -25.63
CA MET A 433 10.61 8.43 -24.56
C MET A 433 11.26 9.30 -23.47
N LYS A 434 12.01 10.34 -23.86
CA LYS A 434 12.64 11.31 -22.95
C LYS A 434 11.60 12.09 -22.15
N THR A 435 10.64 12.71 -22.82
CA THR A 435 9.67 13.60 -22.19
C THR A 435 8.62 12.87 -21.34
N MET A 436 8.45 11.56 -21.55
CA MET A 436 7.69 10.69 -20.68
C MET A 436 8.49 10.15 -19.49
N GLY A 437 9.82 10.26 -19.48
CA GLY A 437 10.70 9.83 -18.38
C GLY A 437 11.09 8.36 -18.44
N PHE A 438 11.07 7.70 -19.60
CA PHE A 438 11.33 6.27 -19.78
C PHE A 438 12.65 5.84 -20.40
N PRO A 439 13.66 6.69 -20.65
CA PRO A 439 14.91 6.23 -21.26
C PRO A 439 15.58 5.10 -20.50
N GLY A 440 15.63 5.19 -19.15
CA GLY A 440 16.21 4.16 -18.29
C GLY A 440 15.52 2.80 -18.42
N TYR A 441 14.21 2.78 -18.64
CA TYR A 441 13.46 1.56 -18.89
C TYR A 441 13.93 0.84 -20.16
N PHE A 442 14.05 1.56 -21.27
CA PHE A 442 14.54 1.00 -22.54
C PHE A 442 15.99 0.49 -22.43
N LEU A 443 16.83 1.21 -21.71
CA LEU A 443 18.22 0.81 -21.46
C LEU A 443 18.29 -0.51 -20.66
N ILE A 444 17.47 -0.67 -19.63
CA ILE A 444 17.39 -1.90 -18.84
C ILE A 444 16.88 -3.07 -19.68
N VAL A 445 15.82 -2.84 -20.48
CA VAL A 445 15.25 -3.90 -21.35
C VAL A 445 16.29 -4.35 -22.39
N GLN A 446 16.94 -3.41 -23.04
CA GLN A 446 18.02 -3.69 -23.99
C GLN A 446 19.16 -4.47 -23.35
N ASP A 447 19.55 -4.11 -22.13
CA ASP A 447 20.66 -4.69 -21.40
C ASP A 447 20.41 -6.18 -21.08
N PHE A 448 19.27 -6.53 -20.51
CA PHE A 448 18.99 -7.93 -20.19
C PHE A 448 18.74 -8.78 -21.44
N ILE A 449 18.14 -8.23 -22.49
CA ILE A 449 18.00 -8.93 -23.78
C ILE A 449 19.38 -9.20 -24.40
N ASN A 450 20.27 -8.21 -24.36
CA ASN A 450 21.63 -8.36 -24.84
C ASN A 450 22.41 -9.39 -24.00
N ALA A 451 22.30 -9.33 -22.67
CA ALA A 451 22.92 -10.29 -21.76
C ALA A 451 22.40 -11.72 -22.02
N ALA A 452 21.09 -11.90 -22.21
CA ALA A 452 20.52 -13.18 -22.55
C ALA A 452 21.18 -13.79 -23.80
N ARG A 453 21.32 -12.98 -24.86
CA ARG A 453 21.90 -13.44 -26.14
C ARG A 453 23.41 -13.65 -26.09
N THR A 454 24.16 -12.77 -25.44
CA THR A 454 25.63 -12.71 -25.56
C THR A 454 26.37 -13.34 -24.39
N GLN A 455 25.81 -13.31 -23.17
CA GLN A 455 26.45 -13.83 -21.96
C GLN A 455 25.86 -15.16 -21.54
N LEU A 456 24.53 -15.33 -21.63
CA LEU A 456 23.84 -16.52 -21.13
C LEU A 456 23.54 -17.54 -22.24
N GLY A 457 23.68 -17.20 -23.52
CA GLY A 457 23.37 -18.07 -24.64
C GLY A 457 21.89 -18.44 -24.75
N VAL A 458 21.00 -17.61 -24.18
CA VAL A 458 19.55 -17.81 -24.17
C VAL A 458 18.92 -17.19 -25.43
N SER A 459 18.13 -17.96 -26.13
CA SER A 459 17.39 -17.47 -27.30
C SER A 459 16.30 -16.49 -26.88
N VAL A 460 16.22 -15.38 -27.64
CA VAL A 460 15.23 -14.31 -27.42
C VAL A 460 14.39 -14.14 -28.67
N GLY A 461 13.08 -14.16 -28.51
CA GLY A 461 12.10 -14.02 -29.58
C GLY A 461 12.23 -12.68 -30.34
N PRO A 462 11.58 -12.55 -31.52
CA PRO A 462 11.65 -11.35 -32.35
C PRO A 462 10.94 -10.13 -31.77
N GLY A 463 10.26 -10.28 -30.65
CA GLY A 463 9.36 -9.30 -30.06
C GLY A 463 7.93 -9.50 -30.53
N ARG A 464 6.98 -9.11 -29.68
CA ARG A 464 5.53 -9.16 -29.92
C ARG A 464 4.84 -7.95 -29.31
N GLY A 465 3.54 -7.82 -29.53
CA GLY A 465 2.76 -6.72 -28.99
C GLY A 465 3.07 -5.38 -29.62
N SER A 466 2.80 -4.31 -28.90
CA SER A 466 2.91 -2.93 -29.40
C SER A 466 4.34 -2.43 -29.58
N ALA A 467 5.31 -3.00 -28.86
CA ALA A 467 6.72 -2.62 -28.94
C ALA A 467 7.33 -2.82 -30.34
N ALA A 468 6.75 -3.70 -31.16
CA ALA A 468 7.14 -3.89 -32.55
C ALA A 468 6.95 -2.62 -33.41
N GLY A 469 6.13 -1.65 -32.97
CA GLY A 469 5.93 -0.36 -33.63
C GLY A 469 7.05 0.67 -33.39
N SER A 470 8.07 0.36 -32.57
CA SER A 470 9.15 1.29 -32.24
C SER A 470 10.42 1.03 -33.06
N ALA A 471 10.85 2.03 -33.82
CA ALA A 471 12.13 2.03 -34.54
C ALA A 471 13.31 2.07 -33.56
N VAL A 472 13.22 2.79 -32.46
CA VAL A 472 14.22 2.77 -31.38
C VAL A 472 14.38 1.38 -30.81
N ALA A 473 13.27 0.67 -30.48
CA ALA A 473 13.34 -0.70 -29.97
C ALA A 473 13.98 -1.67 -30.98
N TYR A 474 13.70 -1.49 -32.26
CA TYR A 474 14.34 -2.25 -33.34
C TYR A 474 15.85 -1.97 -33.43
N CYS A 475 16.24 -0.69 -33.41
CA CYS A 475 17.67 -0.27 -33.47
C CYS A 475 18.47 -0.75 -32.24
N LEU A 476 17.84 -0.83 -31.07
CA LEU A 476 18.44 -1.36 -29.84
C LEU A 476 18.49 -2.90 -29.80
N GLY A 477 17.86 -3.59 -30.77
CA GLY A 477 17.75 -5.04 -30.80
C GLY A 477 16.78 -5.62 -29.76
N ILE A 478 15.91 -4.79 -29.18
CA ILE A 478 14.79 -5.23 -28.33
C ILE A 478 13.81 -6.05 -29.17
N THR A 479 13.46 -5.52 -30.35
CA THR A 479 12.67 -6.24 -31.37
C THR A 479 13.52 -6.57 -32.60
N LYS A 480 13.04 -7.49 -33.43
CA LYS A 480 13.65 -7.86 -34.72
C LYS A 480 12.71 -7.57 -35.90
N ILE A 481 11.65 -6.81 -35.66
CA ILE A 481 10.66 -6.41 -36.66
C ILE A 481 10.94 -4.96 -37.00
N ASP A 482 11.18 -4.66 -38.30
CA ASP A 482 11.39 -3.31 -38.79
C ASP A 482 10.04 -2.57 -38.88
N PRO A 483 9.75 -1.60 -38.01
CA PRO A 483 8.48 -0.90 -38.06
C PRO A 483 8.31 0.02 -39.26
N ILE A 484 9.39 0.48 -39.85
CA ILE A 484 9.36 1.34 -41.07
C ILE A 484 8.98 0.49 -42.26
N GLN A 485 9.61 -0.67 -42.42
CA GLN A 485 9.32 -1.60 -43.51
C GLN A 485 7.87 -2.09 -43.51
N TYR A 486 7.28 -2.26 -42.32
CA TYR A 486 5.91 -2.77 -42.17
C TYR A 486 4.88 -1.68 -41.86
N ASP A 487 5.23 -0.43 -41.95
CA ASP A 487 4.36 0.75 -41.67
C ASP A 487 3.63 0.65 -40.32
N LEU A 488 4.39 0.30 -39.27
CA LEU A 488 3.85 0.16 -37.92
C LEU A 488 3.86 1.50 -37.17
N LEU A 489 2.76 1.79 -36.47
CA LEU A 489 2.56 3.05 -35.77
C LEU A 489 3.18 3.00 -34.35
N PHE A 490 4.05 3.97 -34.04
CA PHE A 490 4.65 4.13 -32.72
C PHE A 490 3.63 4.54 -31.65
N GLU A 491 2.61 5.30 -32.02
CA GLU A 491 1.57 5.81 -31.13
C GLU A 491 0.71 4.70 -30.50
N ARG A 492 0.74 3.51 -31.09
CA ARG A 492 0.14 2.31 -30.48
C ARG A 492 0.96 1.75 -29.32
N PHE A 493 2.25 2.04 -29.31
CA PHE A 493 3.17 1.60 -28.26
C PHE A 493 3.31 2.64 -27.16
N LEU A 494 3.62 3.89 -27.50
CA LEU A 494 3.72 5.02 -26.57
C LEU A 494 2.83 6.16 -27.04
N ASN A 495 1.91 6.57 -26.16
CA ASN A 495 1.06 7.72 -26.38
C ASN A 495 1.24 8.71 -25.23
N PRO A 496 1.68 9.95 -25.48
CA PRO A 496 1.83 10.99 -24.45
C PRO A 496 0.56 11.28 -23.63
N ASP A 497 -0.61 11.04 -24.23
CA ASP A 497 -1.91 11.24 -23.57
C ASP A 497 -2.24 10.11 -22.55
N ARG A 498 -1.57 8.98 -22.63
CA ARG A 498 -1.69 7.86 -21.71
C ARG A 498 -0.44 7.76 -20.85
N ILE A 499 -0.53 8.27 -19.62
CA ILE A 499 0.57 8.20 -18.64
C ILE A 499 0.61 6.80 -18.03
N SER A 500 1.12 5.82 -18.78
CA SER A 500 1.40 4.48 -18.27
C SER A 500 2.79 4.05 -18.70
N LEU A 501 3.43 3.18 -17.90
CA LEU A 501 4.67 2.52 -18.33
C LEU A 501 4.42 1.74 -19.63
N PRO A 502 5.34 1.84 -20.61
CA PRO A 502 5.25 1.00 -21.79
C PRO A 502 5.37 -0.47 -21.42
N ASP A 503 4.58 -1.30 -22.08
CA ASP A 503 4.62 -2.75 -21.92
C ASP A 503 5.43 -3.36 -23.06
N ILE A 504 6.59 -3.96 -22.72
CA ILE A 504 7.47 -4.64 -23.66
C ILE A 504 7.44 -6.13 -23.37
N ASP A 505 6.71 -6.87 -24.19
CA ASP A 505 6.65 -8.32 -24.13
C ASP A 505 7.93 -8.96 -24.70
N VAL A 506 8.65 -9.71 -23.87
CA VAL A 506 9.89 -10.40 -24.26
C VAL A 506 9.73 -11.90 -24.04
N ASP A 507 9.92 -12.67 -25.10
CA ASP A 507 9.89 -14.13 -25.04
C ASP A 507 11.32 -14.69 -24.95
N PHE A 508 11.57 -15.53 -23.96
CA PHE A 508 12.82 -16.26 -23.78
C PHE A 508 12.59 -17.74 -23.97
N ASP A 509 13.63 -18.44 -24.41
CA ASP A 509 13.70 -19.88 -24.35
C ASP A 509 13.36 -20.38 -22.94
N ASP A 510 12.46 -21.35 -22.83
CA ASP A 510 11.95 -21.83 -21.55
C ASP A 510 13.05 -22.41 -20.66
N ASP A 511 14.00 -23.14 -21.25
CA ASP A 511 15.14 -23.72 -20.53
C ASP A 511 16.06 -22.64 -19.93
N GLY A 512 16.24 -21.51 -20.63
CA GLY A 512 17.14 -20.43 -20.22
C GLY A 512 16.48 -19.29 -19.44
N ARG A 513 15.15 -19.19 -19.41
CA ARG A 513 14.43 -18.08 -18.78
C ARG A 513 14.81 -17.87 -17.30
N GLY A 514 15.00 -18.96 -16.56
CA GLY A 514 15.42 -18.90 -15.15
C GLY A 514 16.78 -18.24 -14.95
N GLU A 515 17.72 -18.43 -15.86
CA GLU A 515 19.04 -17.80 -15.85
C GLU A 515 18.94 -16.29 -16.08
N VAL A 516 18.10 -15.85 -17.02
CA VAL A 516 17.87 -14.42 -17.29
C VAL A 516 17.26 -13.73 -16.07
N LEU A 517 16.25 -14.33 -15.44
CA LEU A 517 15.63 -13.79 -14.22
C LEU A 517 16.65 -13.66 -13.08
N ARG A 518 17.53 -14.64 -12.91
CA ARG A 518 18.61 -14.59 -11.90
C ARG A 518 19.58 -13.45 -12.20
N TRP A 519 20.04 -13.33 -13.45
CA TRP A 519 20.94 -12.26 -13.87
C TRP A 519 20.34 -10.86 -13.64
N VAL A 520 19.06 -10.65 -13.99
CA VAL A 520 18.35 -9.38 -13.75
C VAL A 520 18.28 -9.09 -12.25
N THR A 521 17.95 -10.11 -11.45
CA THR A 521 17.85 -9.97 -9.98
C THR A 521 19.19 -9.60 -9.36
N GLU A 522 20.28 -10.23 -9.80
CA GLU A 522 21.64 -9.95 -9.32
C GLU A 522 22.11 -8.54 -9.72
N LYS A 523 21.84 -8.12 -10.95
CA LYS A 523 22.30 -6.82 -11.47
C LYS A 523 21.48 -5.64 -10.95
N TYR A 524 20.17 -5.78 -10.87
CA TYR A 524 19.24 -4.68 -10.55
C TYR A 524 18.65 -4.74 -9.15
N GLY A 525 18.96 -5.80 -8.38
CA GLY A 525 18.60 -5.98 -6.98
C GLY A 525 17.31 -6.76 -6.75
N GLN A 526 17.27 -7.43 -5.61
CA GLN A 526 16.12 -8.25 -5.18
C GLN A 526 14.98 -7.42 -4.57
N GLU A 527 15.25 -6.21 -4.16
CA GLU A 527 14.32 -5.33 -3.44
C GLU A 527 13.58 -4.33 -4.35
N LYS A 528 13.69 -4.48 -5.68
CA LYS A 528 13.11 -3.55 -6.64
C LYS A 528 12.18 -4.25 -7.61
#